data_92176fb01a83031a2b2a53585bb49bf6
#
_entry.id   92176fb01a83031a2b2a53585bb49bf6
#
_cell.length_a   1.000
_cell.length_b   1.000
_cell.length_c   1.000
_cell.angle_alpha   90.00
_cell.angle_beta   90.00
_cell.angle_gamma   90.00
#
_symmetry.space_group_name_H-M   'P 1'
#
loop_
_entity.id
_entity.type
_entity.pdbx_description
1 polymer ?
#
loop_
_entity_poly.entity_id
_entity_poly.type
_entity_poly.pdbx_seq_one_letter_code
_entity_poly.pdbx_strand_id
1 'polypeptide(L)'
;MEYAVRQWQVNKNSVSVDYGPLTLCLKIEEEYKQMPSTETAVWDSKWQEGADASAWPTFEILPASPWNYALRVQSPITLQRRNWPSDNNPFTLSSVPMEFKAQGRLVPEWKIDEYGLCGVLPYENARKSDCLDEITLVPMGAARLRISAFPVAER
;
A
#
# COMPACT_ATOMS: atom_id res chain seq x y z
N MET A 1 -7.22 -20.89 -8.15
CA MET A 1 -7.64 -19.72 -7.37
C MET A 1 -7.53 -18.52 -8.29
N GLU A 2 -8.57 -17.74 -8.43
CA GLU A 2 -8.66 -16.59 -9.33
C GLU A 2 -8.68 -15.31 -8.51
N TYR A 3 -8.28 -14.17 -9.12
CA TYR A 3 -8.46 -12.88 -8.50
C TYR A 3 -9.89 -12.38 -8.73
N ALA A 4 -10.36 -11.53 -7.83
CA ALA A 4 -11.64 -10.84 -7.93
C ALA A 4 -11.45 -9.34 -7.70
N VAL A 5 -12.11 -8.52 -8.52
CA VAL A 5 -12.19 -7.07 -8.30
C VAL A 5 -13.54 -6.79 -7.65
N ARG A 6 -13.50 -6.23 -6.43
CA ARG A 6 -14.69 -5.89 -5.65
C ARG A 6 -14.93 -4.40 -5.70
N GLN A 7 -16.15 -4.00 -6.02
CA GLN A 7 -16.54 -2.58 -6.03
C GLN A 7 -17.18 -2.18 -4.69
N TRP A 8 -16.82 -1.01 -4.21
CA TRP A 8 -17.29 -0.40 -2.98
C TRP A 8 -18.06 0.89 -3.27
N GLN A 9 -19.37 0.77 -3.53
CA GLN A 9 -20.23 1.92 -3.90
C GLN A 9 -20.23 3.00 -2.80
N VAL A 10 -20.33 2.59 -1.55
CA VAL A 10 -20.36 3.52 -0.40
C VAL A 10 -19.00 4.19 -0.17
N ASN A 11 -17.92 3.66 -0.71
CA ASN A 11 -16.58 4.23 -0.62
C ASN A 11 -16.16 4.83 -1.98
N LYS A 12 -16.90 5.82 -2.45
CA LYS A 12 -16.64 6.60 -3.67
C LYS A 12 -16.49 5.77 -4.94
N ASN A 13 -17.23 4.65 -5.04
CA ASN A 13 -17.13 3.67 -6.12
C ASN A 13 -15.72 3.12 -6.33
N SER A 14 -14.90 3.11 -5.29
CA SER A 14 -13.56 2.53 -5.32
C SER A 14 -13.61 1.02 -5.52
N VAL A 15 -12.46 0.45 -5.86
CA VAL A 15 -12.30 -1.00 -6.01
C VAL A 15 -11.17 -1.52 -5.14
N SER A 16 -11.30 -2.78 -4.71
CA SER A 16 -10.22 -3.57 -4.15
C SER A 16 -10.01 -4.83 -4.98
N VAL A 17 -8.84 -5.44 -4.84
CA VAL A 17 -8.48 -6.69 -5.51
C VAL A 17 -8.24 -7.74 -4.45
N ASP A 18 -8.95 -8.87 -4.57
CA ASP A 18 -8.78 -10.01 -3.69
C ASP A 18 -8.24 -11.22 -4.48
N TYR A 19 -7.41 -12.04 -3.85
CA TYR A 19 -6.97 -13.33 -4.38
C TYR A 19 -7.25 -14.42 -3.34
N GLY A 20 -8.37 -15.08 -3.50
CA GLY A 20 -8.91 -15.97 -2.47
C GLY A 20 -9.16 -15.17 -1.17
N PRO A 21 -8.59 -15.57 -0.03
CA PRO A 21 -8.76 -14.86 1.24
C PRO A 21 -7.83 -13.64 1.40
N LEU A 22 -6.95 -13.38 0.42
CA LEU A 22 -5.95 -12.31 0.51
C LEU A 22 -6.46 -11.05 -0.17
N THR A 23 -6.52 -9.95 0.56
CA THR A 23 -6.67 -8.62 -0.04
C THR A 23 -5.31 -8.13 -0.50
N LEU A 24 -5.25 -7.59 -1.71
CA LEU A 24 -4.03 -7.05 -2.30
C LEU A 24 -3.94 -5.54 -2.06
N CYS A 25 -2.73 -5.06 -1.89
CA CYS A 25 -2.42 -3.63 -1.85
C CYS A 25 -1.34 -3.29 -2.88
N LEU A 26 -1.22 -2.01 -3.20
CA LEU A 26 -0.13 -1.52 -4.05
C LEU A 26 1.22 -1.81 -3.40
N LYS A 27 2.15 -2.35 -4.17
CA LYS A 27 3.56 -2.44 -3.75
C LYS A 27 4.17 -1.05 -3.83
N ILE A 28 4.43 -0.47 -2.67
CA ILE A 28 5.07 0.84 -2.51
C ILE A 28 6.45 0.59 -1.93
N GLU A 29 7.49 1.12 -2.57
CA GLU A 29 8.82 1.09 -1.98
C GLU A 29 8.83 1.93 -0.71
N GLU A 30 9.45 1.41 0.34
CA GLU A 30 9.41 1.96 1.69
C GLU A 30 10.78 2.48 2.08
N GLU A 31 10.86 3.75 2.47
CA GLU A 31 12.03 4.36 3.10
C GLU A 31 11.81 4.42 4.61
N TYR A 32 12.75 3.85 5.37
CA TYR A 32 12.70 3.81 6.84
C TYR A 32 13.62 4.88 7.41
N LYS A 33 13.05 5.87 8.07
CA LYS A 33 13.77 6.90 8.80
C LYS A 33 13.63 6.64 10.29
N GLN A 34 14.75 6.34 10.95
CA GLN A 34 14.73 6.16 12.39
C GLN A 34 14.47 7.49 13.09
N MET A 35 13.47 7.50 13.97
CA MET A 35 13.12 8.66 14.78
C MET A 35 13.77 8.57 16.15
N PRO A 36 14.15 9.71 16.78
CA PRO A 36 14.57 9.73 18.17
C PRO A 36 13.45 9.20 19.06
N SER A 37 13.79 8.28 19.96
CA SER A 37 12.81 7.65 20.85
C SER A 37 12.06 8.65 21.74
N THR A 38 12.65 9.82 22.00
CA THR A 38 12.05 10.89 22.79
C THR A 38 10.92 11.63 22.09
N GLU A 39 10.88 11.63 20.76
CA GLU A 39 9.83 12.34 20.01
C GLU A 39 8.52 11.57 19.95
N THR A 40 8.58 10.25 20.02
CA THR A 40 7.37 9.38 19.99
C THR A 40 6.79 9.12 21.37
N ALA A 41 7.58 9.22 22.42
CA ALA A 41 7.15 9.03 23.81
C ALA A 41 6.24 10.15 24.33
N VAL A 42 6.19 11.30 23.68
CA VAL A 42 5.46 12.48 24.17
C VAL A 42 3.94 12.30 24.14
N TRP A 43 3.42 11.50 23.22
CA TRP A 43 1.98 11.27 23.08
C TRP A 43 1.49 10.00 23.78
N ASP A 44 2.36 9.00 23.90
CA ASP A 44 2.06 7.80 24.64
C ASP A 44 2.83 7.78 25.97
N SER A 45 2.39 8.64 26.87
CA SER A 45 2.97 8.84 28.20
C SER A 45 3.01 7.58 29.08
N LYS A 46 2.67 6.43 28.51
CA LYS A 46 2.67 5.13 29.16
C LYS A 46 3.80 4.21 28.69
N TRP A 47 4.70 4.67 27.85
CA TRP A 47 5.96 3.98 27.70
C TRP A 47 6.62 3.90 29.06
N GLN A 48 6.73 2.70 29.56
CA GLN A 48 7.14 2.43 30.92
C GLN A 48 8.49 3.10 31.18
N GLU A 49 8.55 3.82 32.26
CA GLU A 49 9.77 4.37 32.81
C GLU A 49 10.83 3.26 32.86
N GLY A 50 11.94 3.43 32.13
CA GLY A 50 12.98 2.41 32.03
C GLY A 50 12.92 1.48 30.80
N ALA A 51 12.00 1.68 29.85
CA ALA A 51 12.04 0.95 28.58
C ALA A 51 13.30 1.35 27.79
N ASP A 52 14.07 0.35 27.36
CA ASP A 52 15.24 0.57 26.51
C ASP A 52 14.77 0.91 25.08
N ALA A 53 14.80 2.20 24.75
CA ALA A 53 14.42 2.70 23.43
C ALA A 53 15.32 2.16 22.30
N SER A 54 16.53 1.70 22.60
CA SER A 54 17.43 1.09 21.61
C SER A 54 16.98 -0.31 21.20
N ALA A 55 16.30 -1.02 22.10
CA ALA A 55 15.72 -2.34 21.83
C ALA A 55 14.43 -2.26 21.00
N TRP A 56 13.76 -1.09 20.97
CA TRP A 56 12.49 -0.87 20.28
C TRP A 56 12.56 0.43 19.45
N PRO A 57 13.36 0.45 18.38
CA PRO A 57 13.52 1.66 17.57
C PRO A 57 12.22 2.03 16.89
N THR A 58 11.90 3.32 16.88
CA THR A 58 10.77 3.89 16.18
C THR A 58 11.21 4.34 14.79
N PHE A 59 10.37 4.08 13.79
CA PHE A 59 10.61 4.49 12.41
C PHE A 59 9.43 5.27 11.87
N GLU A 60 9.71 6.35 11.17
CA GLU A 60 8.83 6.91 10.18
C GLU A 60 9.05 6.17 8.87
N ILE A 61 7.95 5.70 8.23
CA ILE A 61 8.01 4.97 6.96
C ILE A 61 7.42 5.86 5.88
N LEU A 62 8.24 6.22 4.90
CA LEU A 62 7.87 7.10 3.80
C LEU A 62 7.78 6.34 2.48
N PRO A 63 6.88 6.72 1.56
CA PRO A 63 6.84 6.12 0.23
C PRO A 63 8.03 6.58 -0.60
N ALA A 64 8.85 5.63 -1.08
CA ALA A 64 9.97 5.86 -1.99
C ALA A 64 9.60 5.60 -3.46
N SER A 65 8.35 5.26 -3.74
CA SER A 65 7.80 5.12 -5.09
C SER A 65 6.42 5.77 -5.18
N PRO A 66 5.90 6.08 -6.40
CA PRO A 66 4.55 6.57 -6.59
C PRO A 66 3.52 5.61 -6.01
N TRP A 67 2.49 6.14 -5.33
CA TRP A 67 1.51 5.35 -4.59
C TRP A 67 0.05 5.73 -4.92
N ASN A 68 -0.18 6.89 -5.49
CA ASN A 68 -1.48 7.50 -5.71
C ASN A 68 -2.09 7.08 -7.06
N TYR A 69 -2.32 5.78 -7.23
CA TYR A 69 -2.84 5.21 -8.47
C TYR A 69 -4.36 4.95 -8.42
N ALA A 70 -5.02 5.23 -9.54
CA ALA A 70 -6.31 4.67 -9.88
C ALA A 70 -6.09 3.36 -10.66
N LEU A 71 -6.87 2.32 -10.36
CA LEU A 71 -6.74 1.01 -10.97
C LEU A 71 -7.54 0.93 -12.28
N ARG A 72 -6.95 0.40 -13.34
CA ARG A 72 -7.64 0.07 -14.59
C ARG A 72 -8.26 -1.32 -14.51
N VAL A 73 -9.57 -1.34 -14.24
CA VAL A 73 -10.29 -2.60 -13.95
C VAL A 73 -10.53 -3.50 -15.17
N GLN A 74 -10.49 -2.94 -16.38
CA GLN A 74 -10.65 -3.72 -17.61
C GLN A 74 -9.36 -4.44 -18.06
N SER A 75 -8.23 -4.07 -17.51
CA SER A 75 -6.96 -4.74 -17.82
C SER A 75 -6.81 -6.01 -17.00
N PRO A 76 -6.26 -7.08 -17.59
CA PRO A 76 -6.01 -8.31 -16.87
C PRO A 76 -4.99 -8.07 -15.75
N ILE A 77 -5.20 -8.73 -14.62
CA ILE A 77 -4.24 -8.78 -13.51
C ILE A 77 -3.51 -10.10 -13.60
N THR A 78 -2.20 -10.07 -13.71
CA THR A 78 -1.38 -11.26 -13.96
C THR A 78 -0.59 -11.64 -12.71
N LEU A 79 -0.80 -12.85 -12.20
CA LEU A 79 -0.04 -13.41 -11.09
C LEU A 79 1.38 -13.79 -11.53
N GLN A 80 2.36 -13.30 -10.80
CA GLN A 80 3.76 -13.72 -10.85
C GLN A 80 4.12 -14.42 -9.55
N ARG A 81 4.54 -15.68 -9.63
CA ARG A 81 4.98 -16.45 -8.47
C ARG A 81 6.49 -16.37 -8.33
N ARG A 82 6.94 -16.31 -7.09
CA ARG A 82 8.34 -16.42 -6.67
C ARG A 82 8.53 -17.66 -5.80
N ASN A 83 9.76 -18.02 -5.57
CA ASN A 83 10.08 -19.08 -4.62
C ASN A 83 9.65 -18.67 -3.21
N TRP A 84 9.23 -19.65 -2.42
CA TRP A 84 8.99 -19.44 -1.01
C TRP A 84 10.29 -19.04 -0.31
N PRO A 85 10.29 -18.02 0.58
CA PRO A 85 11.50 -17.54 1.23
C PRO A 85 12.10 -18.62 2.13
N SER A 86 13.45 -18.72 2.11
CA SER A 86 14.18 -19.76 2.86
C SER A 86 14.07 -19.61 4.37
N ASP A 87 13.87 -18.38 4.86
CA ASP A 87 13.65 -18.07 6.28
C ASP A 87 12.19 -18.27 6.72
N ASN A 88 11.34 -18.77 5.82
CA ASN A 88 9.92 -18.98 6.02
C ASN A 88 9.14 -17.73 6.44
N ASN A 89 9.64 -16.53 6.09
CA ASN A 89 9.00 -15.24 6.35
C ASN A 89 8.52 -14.57 5.05
N PRO A 90 7.26 -14.81 4.60
CA PRO A 90 6.71 -14.21 3.38
C PRO A 90 6.15 -12.79 3.59
N PHE A 91 6.35 -12.18 4.75
CA PHE A 91 5.66 -10.96 5.17
C PHE A 91 6.47 -9.69 4.96
N THR A 92 7.32 -9.66 3.92
CA THR A 92 8.04 -8.45 3.51
C THR A 92 7.91 -8.25 2.00
N LEU A 93 8.11 -7.02 1.51
CA LEU A 93 8.07 -6.72 0.07
C LEU A 93 9.15 -7.47 -0.73
N SER A 94 10.27 -7.80 -0.10
CA SER A 94 11.38 -8.53 -0.74
C SER A 94 11.17 -10.05 -0.75
N SER A 95 10.43 -10.60 0.22
CA SER A 95 10.26 -12.04 0.42
C SER A 95 8.90 -12.59 0.00
N VAL A 96 7.92 -11.72 -0.29
CA VAL A 96 6.57 -12.14 -0.66
C VAL A 96 6.61 -13.08 -1.88
N PRO A 97 5.99 -14.29 -1.80
CA PRO A 97 6.13 -15.32 -2.85
C PRO A 97 5.21 -15.10 -4.04
N MET A 98 4.42 -14.03 -4.03
CA MET A 98 3.50 -13.71 -5.12
C MET A 98 3.36 -12.21 -5.32
N GLU A 99 3.36 -11.78 -6.57
CA GLU A 99 3.08 -10.44 -7.01
C GLU A 99 2.04 -10.46 -8.13
N PHE A 100 1.29 -9.40 -8.28
CA PHE A 100 0.28 -9.28 -9.31
C PHE A 100 0.55 -8.02 -10.13
N LYS A 101 0.73 -8.19 -11.44
CA LYS A 101 0.89 -7.07 -12.36
C LYS A 101 -0.47 -6.57 -12.80
N ALA A 102 -0.70 -5.30 -12.65
CA ALA A 102 -1.91 -4.59 -13.02
C ALA A 102 -1.55 -3.30 -13.75
N GLN A 103 -2.55 -2.58 -14.23
CA GLN A 103 -2.36 -1.27 -14.85
C GLN A 103 -3.09 -0.20 -14.05
N GLY A 104 -2.48 0.97 -13.96
CA GLY A 104 -3.04 2.12 -13.25
C GLY A 104 -2.65 3.45 -13.87
N ARG A 105 -3.36 4.50 -13.46
CA ARG A 105 -3.04 5.89 -13.79
C ARG A 105 -2.82 6.69 -12.53
N LEU A 106 -1.80 7.51 -12.48
CA LEU A 106 -1.59 8.42 -11.36
C LEU A 106 -2.77 9.39 -11.20
N VAL A 107 -3.09 9.68 -9.95
CA VAL A 107 -4.06 10.71 -9.54
C VAL A 107 -3.27 11.83 -8.87
N PRO A 108 -2.80 12.86 -9.60
CA PRO A 108 -1.86 13.85 -9.08
C PRO A 108 -2.37 14.67 -7.89
N GLU A 109 -3.69 14.78 -7.77
CA GLU A 109 -4.35 15.52 -6.68
C GLU A 109 -4.41 14.71 -5.38
N TRP A 110 -4.21 13.39 -5.42
CA TRP A 110 -4.19 12.54 -4.24
C TRP A 110 -2.79 12.56 -3.61
N LYS A 111 -2.66 13.30 -2.54
CA LYS A 111 -1.39 13.60 -1.89
C LYS A 111 -1.40 13.17 -0.42
N ILE A 112 -0.22 13.06 0.14
CA ILE A 112 -0.03 12.98 1.59
C ILE A 112 -0.47 14.32 2.19
N ASP A 113 -1.25 14.25 3.27
CA ASP A 113 -1.73 15.42 4.00
C ASP A 113 -0.66 15.98 4.96
N GLU A 114 -1.01 17.04 5.68
CA GLU A 114 -0.12 17.70 6.64
C GLU A 114 0.26 16.83 7.85
N TYR A 115 -0.47 15.74 8.08
CA TYR A 115 -0.20 14.77 9.15
C TYR A 115 0.61 13.57 8.67
N GLY A 116 1.04 13.55 7.42
CA GLY A 116 1.78 12.42 6.84
C GLY A 116 0.91 11.23 6.45
N LEU A 117 -0.41 11.40 6.41
CA LEU A 117 -1.36 10.35 6.01
C LEU A 117 -1.71 10.49 4.54
N CYS A 118 -2.08 9.38 3.89
CA CYS A 118 -2.68 9.47 2.57
C CYS A 118 -3.99 10.27 2.70
N GLY A 119 -4.16 11.29 1.87
CA GLY A 119 -5.36 12.11 1.85
C GLY A 119 -6.62 11.30 1.57
N VAL A 120 -7.75 11.95 1.64
CA VAL A 120 -9.06 11.34 1.37
C VAL A 120 -9.05 10.67 0.00
N LEU A 121 -9.54 9.44 -0.07
CA LEU A 121 -9.66 8.68 -1.32
C LEU A 121 -10.37 9.52 -2.39
N PRO A 122 -9.80 9.71 -3.59
CA PRO A 122 -10.41 10.47 -4.67
C PRO A 122 -11.69 9.83 -5.19
N TYR A 123 -12.58 10.66 -5.72
CA TYR A 123 -13.71 10.17 -6.51
C TYR A 123 -13.25 9.64 -7.88
N GLU A 124 -14.08 8.81 -8.53
CA GLU A 124 -13.77 8.24 -9.83
C GLU A 124 -13.57 9.31 -10.94
N ASN A 125 -14.17 10.49 -10.80
CA ASN A 125 -14.01 11.62 -11.73
C ASN A 125 -12.77 12.48 -11.44
N ALA A 126 -11.97 12.18 -10.44
CA ALA A 126 -10.71 12.87 -10.20
C ALA A 126 -9.81 12.78 -11.44
N ARG A 127 -9.04 13.84 -11.70
CA ARG A 127 -8.12 13.89 -12.83
C ARG A 127 -7.05 12.81 -12.69
N LYS A 128 -6.80 12.09 -13.77
CA LYS A 128 -5.77 11.06 -13.86
C LYS A 128 -4.73 11.46 -14.88
N SER A 129 -3.53 10.90 -14.76
CA SER A 129 -2.48 11.07 -15.77
C SER A 129 -2.90 10.44 -17.11
N ASP A 130 -2.32 10.97 -18.20
CA ASP A 130 -2.51 10.38 -19.54
C ASP A 130 -1.70 9.08 -19.70
N CYS A 131 -0.64 8.91 -18.92
CA CYS A 131 0.18 7.69 -18.92
C CYS A 131 -0.56 6.55 -18.20
N LEU A 132 -0.44 5.37 -18.79
CA LEU A 132 -0.87 4.11 -18.21
C LEU A 132 0.38 3.36 -17.75
N ASP A 133 0.51 3.20 -16.44
CA ASP A 133 1.68 2.58 -15.82
C ASP A 133 1.37 1.11 -15.47
N GLU A 134 2.39 0.26 -15.58
CA GLU A 134 2.35 -1.05 -14.93
C GLU A 134 2.59 -0.87 -13.44
N ILE A 135 1.65 -1.33 -12.62
CA ILE A 135 1.74 -1.33 -11.17
C ILE A 135 1.80 -2.76 -10.64
N THR A 136 2.39 -2.91 -9.48
CA THR A 136 2.49 -4.20 -8.82
C THR A 136 1.64 -4.21 -7.56
N LEU A 137 0.83 -5.26 -7.39
CA LEU A 137 0.07 -5.50 -6.18
C LEU A 137 0.68 -6.69 -5.42
N VAL A 138 0.58 -6.64 -4.10
CA VAL A 138 1.06 -7.71 -3.19
C VAL A 138 0.01 -7.96 -2.11
N PRO A 139 0.01 -9.15 -1.47
CA PRO A 139 -0.78 -9.37 -0.27
C PRO A 139 -0.50 -8.31 0.80
N MET A 140 -1.56 -7.74 1.40
CA MET A 140 -1.44 -6.67 2.40
C MET A 140 -0.49 -6.99 3.57
N GLY A 141 -0.37 -8.27 3.93
CA GLY A 141 0.53 -8.71 5.00
C GLY A 141 2.01 -8.46 4.70
N ALA A 142 2.40 -8.28 3.44
CA ALA A 142 3.79 -8.07 3.03
C ALA A 142 4.23 -6.60 3.06
N ALA A 143 3.30 -5.64 3.13
CA ALA A 143 3.58 -4.21 3.07
C ALA A 143 3.32 -3.51 4.40
N ARG A 144 4.04 -2.43 4.67
CA ARG A 144 3.78 -1.50 5.77
C ARG A 144 2.94 -0.33 5.30
N LEU A 145 3.29 0.27 4.16
CA LEU A 145 2.46 1.26 3.48
C LEU A 145 1.44 0.53 2.60
N ARG A 146 0.14 0.77 2.81
CA ARG A 146 -0.93 -0.04 2.21
C ARG A 146 -1.98 0.84 1.56
N ILE A 147 -2.04 0.79 0.23
CA ILE A 147 -3.17 1.28 -0.56
C ILE A 147 -3.87 0.06 -1.15
N SER A 148 -5.06 -0.26 -0.66
CA SER A 148 -5.86 -1.42 -1.07
C SER A 148 -7.24 -1.03 -1.62
N ALA A 149 -7.64 0.23 -1.44
CA ALA A 149 -8.80 0.81 -2.09
C ALA A 149 -8.31 1.77 -3.18
N PHE A 150 -8.72 1.52 -4.41
CA PHE A 150 -8.28 2.28 -5.57
C PHE A 150 -9.45 3.04 -6.19
N PRO A 151 -9.28 4.33 -6.55
CA PRO A 151 -10.17 4.94 -7.54
C PRO A 151 -10.13 4.14 -8.84
N VAL A 152 -11.20 4.17 -9.62
CA VAL A 152 -11.25 3.51 -10.92
C VAL A 152 -10.63 4.43 -11.98
N ALA A 153 -9.66 3.93 -12.75
CA ALA A 153 -8.99 4.70 -13.79
C ALA A 153 -9.90 4.90 -15.02
N GLU A 154 -10.54 3.83 -15.44
CA GLU A 154 -11.46 3.78 -16.57
C GLU A 154 -12.47 2.67 -16.28
N ARG A 155 -13.70 2.85 -16.74
CA ARG A 155 -14.73 1.80 -16.81
C ARG A 155 -14.83 1.21 -18.19
#